data_f88f19c8de74124b4fb156e4d49bd85f
#
_entry.id   f88f19c8de74124b4fb156e4d49bd85f
#
_cell.length_a   1.000
_cell.length_b   1.000
_cell.length_c   1.000
_cell.angle_alpha   90.00
_cell.angle_beta   90.00
_cell.angle_gamma   90.00
#
_symmetry.space_group_name_H-M   'P 1'
#
loop_
_entity.id
_entity.type
_entity.pdbx_description
1 polymer ?
#
loop_
_entity_poly.entity_id
_entity_poly.type
_entity_poly.pdbx_seq_one_letter_code
_entity_poly.pdbx_strand_id
1 'polypeptide(L)'
;MRPHKRKRILAATCIRCMAWGPGSVLRAYPPDPDNAALVYYQAFLLLVPLESEQKEAVAEFSRGERELTDEIRETVGQFRSAIEYSLTASQMRTCSWGLRLSLGFNASLPHLAQLRSLSRVLLADARIRAADGAWREAFERCLAVKRIGKHVGDDVIISMLVAGSLDGAANEVIGDLLGAMPADEEMLAWLKSELATLSSDPLTAGRTLEYEREVAMETMRPENRELLIHVFEGMGTQITPKQVAQVDEQLLARNRDHYDRFITSIQTILSTP
;
A
#
# COMPACT_ATOMS: atom_id res chain seq x y z
N MET A 1 25.86 67.66 27.08
CA MET A 1 25.28 66.41 27.57
C MET A 1 23.83 66.29 27.12
N ARG A 2 23.49 65.47 26.15
CA ARG A 2 22.14 65.01 25.84
C ARG A 2 22.25 63.56 25.28
N PRO A 3 21.83 62.57 26.04
CA PRO A 3 21.51 61.26 25.45
C PRO A 3 19.99 61.04 25.49
N HIS A 4 19.31 60.87 24.41
CA HIS A 4 18.00 60.19 24.31
C HIS A 4 17.36 60.38 22.90
N LYS A 5 17.94 59.84 21.85
CA LYS A 5 17.23 59.75 20.54
C LYS A 5 17.47 58.47 19.76
N ARG A 6 17.95 57.38 20.38
CA ARG A 6 18.21 56.12 19.63
C ARG A 6 17.27 54.94 19.90
N LYS A 7 16.19 55.11 20.70
CA LYS A 7 15.30 53.97 21.05
C LYS A 7 13.92 53.98 20.37
N ARG A 8 13.64 54.92 19.48
CA ARG A 8 12.31 54.99 18.82
C ARG A 8 12.25 54.50 17.36
N ILE A 9 13.35 54.15 16.74
CA ILE A 9 13.37 53.75 15.31
C ILE A 9 13.24 52.26 15.12
N LEU A 10 13.57 51.40 16.11
CA LEU A 10 13.48 49.96 16.02
C LEU A 10 12.07 49.38 16.24
N ALA A 11 11.16 50.11 16.88
CA ALA A 11 9.80 49.67 17.12
C ALA A 11 8.84 49.91 15.92
N ALA A 12 9.19 50.87 15.04
CA ALA A 12 8.32 51.22 13.90
C ALA A 12 8.53 50.33 12.67
N THR A 13 9.64 49.60 12.57
CA THR A 13 9.96 48.75 11.42
C THR A 13 9.36 47.34 11.55
N CYS A 14 9.11 46.86 12.75
CA CYS A 14 8.44 45.54 12.96
C CYS A 14 6.93 45.57 12.75
N ILE A 15 6.27 46.72 12.85
CA ILE A 15 4.79 46.79 12.73
C ILE A 15 4.31 46.88 11.28
N ARG A 16 5.21 47.25 10.35
CA ARG A 16 4.83 47.41 8.94
C ARG A 16 4.85 46.11 8.11
N CYS A 17 5.34 45.00 8.66
CA CYS A 17 5.32 43.69 8.02
C CYS A 17 4.04 42.87 8.28
N MET A 18 3.09 43.35 9.09
CA MET A 18 1.88 42.64 9.47
C MET A 18 0.60 43.09 8.75
N ALA A 19 0.70 43.92 7.73
CA ALA A 19 -0.46 44.33 6.93
C ALA A 19 -0.56 43.50 5.66
N TRP A 20 -0.76 42.17 5.81
CA TRP A 20 -1.23 41.29 4.73
C TRP A 20 -2.75 41.19 4.89
N GLY A 21 -3.45 41.32 3.73
CA GLY A 21 -4.89 41.44 3.65
C GLY A 21 -5.69 40.29 4.26
N PRO A 22 -7.01 40.43 4.40
CA PRO A 22 -7.86 39.43 5.03
C PRO A 22 -7.89 38.15 4.19
N GLY A 23 -7.21 37.10 4.62
CA GLY A 23 -7.31 35.78 3.98
C GLY A 23 -6.09 34.86 4.02
N SER A 24 -4.89 35.35 4.29
CA SER A 24 -3.72 34.45 4.40
C SER A 24 -3.55 34.00 5.86
N VAL A 25 -4.04 32.82 6.17
CA VAL A 25 -3.57 32.10 7.35
C VAL A 25 -2.10 31.82 7.12
N LEU A 26 -1.20 32.56 7.79
CA LEU A 26 0.24 32.24 7.82
C LEU A 26 0.38 30.87 8.51
N ARG A 27 0.51 29.81 7.71
CA ARG A 27 0.89 28.52 8.25
C ARG A 27 2.34 28.63 8.72
N ALA A 28 2.58 28.35 10.00
CA ALA A 28 3.90 28.37 10.60
C ALA A 28 4.78 27.20 10.12
N TYR A 29 4.20 26.26 9.41
CA TYR A 29 4.83 25.03 8.88
C TYR A 29 4.34 24.77 7.45
N PRO A 30 5.12 24.03 6.64
CA PRO A 30 4.70 23.65 5.29
C PRO A 30 3.42 22.77 5.36
N PRO A 31 2.63 22.72 4.28
CA PRO A 31 1.47 21.84 4.22
C PRO A 31 1.90 20.38 4.38
N ASP A 32 1.03 19.57 5.00
CA ASP A 32 1.24 18.14 5.07
C ASP A 32 1.35 17.54 3.66
N PRO A 33 2.10 16.44 3.50
CA PRO A 33 2.22 15.77 2.21
C PRO A 33 0.85 15.30 1.74
N ASP A 34 0.61 15.46 0.46
CA ASP A 34 -0.62 15.05 -0.20
C ASP A 34 -0.48 13.69 -0.90
N ASN A 35 0.50 12.88 -0.50
CA ASN A 35 0.78 11.56 -1.01
C ASN A 35 0.84 10.54 0.13
N ALA A 36 -0.12 9.60 0.15
CA ALA A 36 -0.23 8.56 1.16
C ALA A 36 1.06 7.72 1.30
N ALA A 37 1.79 7.48 0.21
CA ALA A 37 3.04 6.70 0.25
C ALA A 37 4.06 7.29 1.22
N LEU A 38 4.16 8.63 1.32
CA LEU A 38 5.08 9.29 2.26
C LEU A 38 4.70 9.03 3.71
N VAL A 39 3.40 8.98 4.00
CA VAL A 39 2.89 8.69 5.35
C VAL A 39 3.04 7.20 5.67
N TYR A 40 2.82 6.29 4.69
CA TYR A 40 3.12 4.87 4.86
C TYR A 40 4.61 4.61 5.11
N TYR A 41 5.52 5.32 4.42
CA TYR A 41 6.95 5.18 4.70
C TYR A 41 7.30 5.57 6.15
N GLN A 42 6.62 6.57 6.72
CA GLN A 42 6.76 6.90 8.14
C GLN A 42 6.27 5.74 9.02
N ALA A 43 5.11 5.13 8.69
CA ALA A 43 4.63 3.94 9.39
C ALA A 43 5.62 2.77 9.31
N PHE A 44 6.24 2.54 8.16
CA PHE A 44 7.23 1.47 7.99
C PHE A 44 8.48 1.65 8.87
N LEU A 45 8.93 2.90 9.06
CA LEU A 45 10.05 3.22 9.95
C LEU A 45 9.74 2.96 11.44
N LEU A 46 8.46 2.86 11.78
CA LEU A 46 7.97 2.58 13.13
C LEU A 46 7.62 1.10 13.34
N LEU A 47 7.78 0.26 12.32
CA LEU A 47 7.61 -1.18 12.47
C LEU A 47 8.76 -1.75 13.29
N VAL A 48 8.42 -2.34 14.43
CA VAL A 48 9.39 -3.01 15.31
C VAL A 48 9.71 -4.39 14.75
N PRO A 49 11.00 -4.78 14.67
CA PRO A 49 11.36 -6.15 14.37
C PRO A 49 10.80 -7.12 15.43
N LEU A 50 10.05 -8.10 14.99
CA LEU A 50 9.54 -9.16 15.85
C LEU A 50 10.36 -10.43 15.66
N GLU A 51 10.49 -11.21 16.73
CA GLU A 51 11.00 -12.58 16.68
C GLU A 51 10.05 -13.47 15.86
N SER A 52 10.55 -14.59 15.33
CA SER A 52 9.77 -15.46 14.45
C SER A 52 8.48 -15.96 15.11
N GLU A 53 8.54 -16.33 16.39
CA GLU A 53 7.39 -16.80 17.15
C GLU A 53 6.33 -15.70 17.32
N GLN A 54 6.74 -14.48 17.64
CA GLN A 54 5.85 -13.32 17.77
C GLN A 54 5.18 -12.98 16.43
N LYS A 55 5.94 -13.04 15.31
CA LYS A 55 5.39 -12.83 13.96
C LYS A 55 4.30 -13.84 13.63
N GLU A 56 4.56 -15.11 13.96
CA GLU A 56 3.60 -16.19 13.71
C GLU A 56 2.37 -16.04 14.60
N ALA A 57 2.54 -15.77 15.88
CA ALA A 57 1.45 -15.54 16.82
C ALA A 57 0.54 -14.38 16.38
N VAL A 58 1.11 -13.24 15.97
CA VAL A 58 0.34 -12.11 15.43
C VAL A 58 -0.35 -12.47 14.12
N ALA A 59 0.32 -13.22 13.23
CA ALA A 59 -0.26 -13.64 11.97
C ALA A 59 -1.45 -14.61 12.16
N GLU A 60 -1.31 -15.63 13.02
CA GLU A 60 -2.39 -16.56 13.36
C GLU A 60 -3.56 -15.83 14.02
N PHE A 61 -3.28 -14.96 14.99
CA PHE A 61 -4.30 -14.17 15.66
C PHE A 61 -5.03 -13.25 14.69
N SER A 62 -4.32 -12.61 13.74
CA SER A 62 -4.95 -11.76 12.72
C SER A 62 -5.94 -12.53 11.82
N ARG A 63 -5.72 -13.85 11.62
CA ARG A 63 -6.63 -14.75 10.87
C ARG A 63 -7.71 -15.41 11.73
N GLY A 64 -7.69 -15.19 13.06
CA GLY A 64 -8.63 -15.85 13.99
C GLY A 64 -8.29 -17.30 14.30
N GLU A 65 -7.08 -17.75 13.97
CA GLU A 65 -6.58 -19.10 14.22
C GLU A 65 -5.98 -19.27 15.63
N ARG A 66 -5.88 -18.18 16.37
CA ARG A 66 -5.32 -18.13 17.73
C ARG A 66 -6.18 -17.25 18.64
N GLU A 67 -6.27 -17.61 19.92
CA GLU A 67 -6.95 -16.78 20.93
C GLU A 67 -6.10 -15.57 21.33
N LEU A 68 -6.78 -14.51 21.80
CA LEU A 68 -6.13 -13.31 22.33
C LEU A 68 -5.44 -13.64 23.67
N THR A 69 -4.15 -13.33 23.73
CA THR A 69 -3.33 -13.40 24.94
C THR A 69 -2.78 -12.02 25.31
N ASP A 70 -2.35 -11.84 26.56
CA ASP A 70 -1.71 -10.59 27.00
C ASP A 70 -0.43 -10.32 26.19
N GLU A 71 0.32 -11.36 25.82
CA GLU A 71 1.52 -11.25 24.98
C GLU A 71 1.20 -10.71 23.58
N ILE A 72 0.13 -11.20 22.94
CA ILE A 72 -0.31 -10.69 21.64
C ILE A 72 -0.74 -9.21 21.77
N ARG A 73 -1.47 -8.88 22.84
CA ARG A 73 -1.90 -7.50 23.11
C ARG A 73 -0.71 -6.55 23.30
N GLU A 74 0.29 -6.98 24.06
CA GLU A 74 1.52 -6.21 24.28
C GLU A 74 2.31 -6.07 22.97
N THR A 75 2.48 -7.16 22.22
CA THR A 75 3.19 -7.18 20.93
C THR A 75 2.52 -6.23 19.93
N VAL A 76 1.20 -6.29 19.74
CA VAL A 76 0.47 -5.39 18.84
C VAL A 76 0.50 -3.95 19.36
N GLY A 77 0.48 -3.76 20.69
CA GLY A 77 0.58 -2.45 21.32
C GLY A 77 1.87 -1.67 20.97
N GLN A 78 2.96 -2.36 20.67
CA GLN A 78 4.23 -1.75 20.23
C GLN A 78 4.11 -1.02 18.88
N PHE A 79 3.10 -1.38 18.07
CA PHE A 79 2.86 -0.79 16.75
C PHE A 79 1.87 0.37 16.76
N ARG A 80 1.47 0.88 17.93
CA ARG A 80 0.45 1.96 18.04
C ARG A 80 0.71 3.10 17.06
N SER A 81 1.93 3.65 17.05
CA SER A 81 2.25 4.76 16.17
C SER A 81 2.23 4.37 14.68
N ALA A 82 2.70 3.17 14.33
CA ALA A 82 2.61 2.66 12.96
C ALA A 82 1.15 2.51 12.51
N ILE A 83 0.27 2.03 13.40
CA ILE A 83 -1.17 1.94 13.16
C ILE A 83 -1.77 3.33 12.91
N GLU A 84 -1.49 4.32 13.75
CA GLU A 84 -2.00 5.69 13.63
C GLU A 84 -1.61 6.34 12.29
N TYR A 85 -0.33 6.26 11.91
CA TYR A 85 0.13 6.72 10.59
C TYR A 85 -0.56 5.99 9.45
N SER A 86 -0.79 4.69 9.59
CA SER A 86 -1.45 3.88 8.55
C SER A 86 -2.92 4.22 8.38
N LEU A 87 -3.62 4.46 9.47
CA LEU A 87 -5.00 4.93 9.45
C LEU A 87 -5.09 6.29 8.75
N THR A 88 -4.19 7.21 9.08
CA THR A 88 -4.11 8.53 8.43
C THR A 88 -3.83 8.39 6.93
N ALA A 89 -2.80 7.62 6.56
CA ALA A 89 -2.44 7.39 5.16
C ALA A 89 -3.58 6.75 4.36
N SER A 90 -4.31 5.80 4.97
CA SER A 90 -5.41 5.10 4.31
C SER A 90 -6.58 6.00 3.92
N GLN A 91 -6.74 7.14 4.57
CA GLN A 91 -7.80 8.13 4.27
C GLN A 91 -7.40 9.12 3.16
N MET A 92 -6.14 9.14 2.75
CA MET A 92 -5.66 10.03 1.70
C MET A 92 -6.14 9.53 0.34
N ARG A 93 -6.35 10.45 -0.61
CA ARG A 93 -6.89 10.11 -1.94
C ARG A 93 -5.81 9.71 -2.92
N THR A 94 -4.61 10.27 -2.77
CA THR A 94 -3.50 10.08 -3.69
C THR A 94 -2.43 9.21 -3.05
N CYS A 95 -1.94 8.21 -3.79
CA CYS A 95 -0.83 7.38 -3.39
C CYS A 95 0.06 7.11 -4.60
N SER A 96 1.32 7.54 -4.52
CA SER A 96 2.33 7.26 -5.53
C SER A 96 3.61 6.78 -4.86
N TRP A 97 3.97 5.55 -5.10
CA TRP A 97 5.11 4.89 -4.47
C TRP A 97 6.46 5.31 -5.04
N GLY A 98 6.47 6.10 -6.13
CA GLY A 98 7.71 6.53 -6.79
C GLY A 98 8.50 5.37 -7.40
N LEU A 99 7.81 4.35 -7.91
CA LEU A 99 8.43 3.16 -8.47
C LEU A 99 9.13 3.47 -9.78
N ARG A 100 10.31 2.88 -9.97
CA ARG A 100 11.05 2.95 -11.22
C ARG A 100 10.60 1.84 -12.17
N LEU A 101 9.35 1.91 -12.65
CA LEU A 101 8.76 0.89 -13.51
C LEU A 101 9.48 0.75 -14.85
N SER A 102 10.22 1.79 -15.31
CA SER A 102 11.08 1.72 -16.49
C SER A 102 12.21 0.67 -16.39
N LEU A 103 12.44 0.10 -15.20
CA LEU A 103 13.36 -1.02 -15.02
C LEU A 103 12.75 -2.38 -15.38
N GLY A 104 11.48 -2.42 -15.77
CA GLY A 104 10.78 -3.65 -16.14
C GLY A 104 10.78 -4.67 -15.00
N PHE A 105 11.14 -5.93 -15.29
CA PHE A 105 11.20 -7.01 -14.29
C PHE A 105 12.21 -6.77 -13.15
N ASN A 106 13.16 -5.84 -13.31
CA ASN A 106 14.09 -5.45 -12.26
C ASN A 106 13.57 -4.33 -11.36
N ALA A 107 12.32 -3.87 -11.55
CA ALA A 107 11.71 -2.88 -10.68
C ALA A 107 11.52 -3.44 -9.27
N SER A 108 12.15 -2.80 -8.28
CA SER A 108 11.99 -3.18 -6.88
C SER A 108 10.65 -2.67 -6.34
N LEU A 109 9.94 -3.53 -5.59
CA LEU A 109 8.64 -3.26 -4.98
C LEU A 109 8.72 -3.39 -3.44
N PRO A 110 9.60 -2.64 -2.76
CA PRO A 110 9.92 -2.85 -1.33
C PRO A 110 8.72 -2.59 -0.41
N HIS A 111 7.79 -1.73 -0.84
CA HIS A 111 6.59 -1.38 -0.07
C HIS A 111 5.64 -2.57 0.12
N LEU A 112 5.59 -3.54 -0.79
CA LEU A 112 4.62 -4.65 -0.74
C LEU A 112 4.79 -5.53 0.50
N ALA A 113 6.04 -5.87 0.87
CA ALA A 113 6.33 -6.67 2.05
C ALA A 113 5.95 -5.91 3.33
N GLN A 114 6.25 -4.62 3.39
CA GLN A 114 5.93 -3.76 4.53
C GLN A 114 4.42 -3.59 4.70
N LEU A 115 3.68 -3.37 3.60
CA LEU A 115 2.22 -3.25 3.63
C LEU A 115 1.55 -4.55 4.09
N ARG A 116 2.05 -5.72 3.66
CA ARG A 116 1.55 -7.01 4.17
C ARG A 116 1.76 -7.14 5.68
N SER A 117 2.93 -6.78 6.20
CA SER A 117 3.22 -6.81 7.63
C SER A 117 2.33 -5.86 8.41
N LEU A 118 2.20 -4.63 7.92
CA LEU A 118 1.36 -3.60 8.50
C LEU A 118 -0.13 -4.00 8.51
N SER A 119 -0.62 -4.59 7.43
CA SER A 119 -2.01 -5.05 7.34
C SER A 119 -2.31 -6.17 8.34
N ARG A 120 -1.38 -7.10 8.58
CA ARG A 120 -1.53 -8.11 9.65
C ARG A 120 -1.66 -7.47 11.03
N VAL A 121 -0.83 -6.47 11.32
CA VAL A 121 -0.89 -5.72 12.59
C VAL A 121 -2.22 -4.99 12.72
N LEU A 122 -2.71 -4.34 11.65
CA LEU A 122 -4.01 -3.67 11.64
C LEU A 122 -5.17 -4.65 11.88
N LEU A 123 -5.16 -5.82 11.24
CA LEU A 123 -6.19 -6.85 11.44
C LEU A 123 -6.12 -7.47 12.84
N ALA A 124 -4.93 -7.63 13.40
CA ALA A 124 -4.75 -8.04 14.79
C ALA A 124 -5.29 -6.97 15.76
N ASP A 125 -4.99 -5.67 15.54
CA ASP A 125 -5.56 -4.57 16.33
C ASP A 125 -7.09 -4.50 16.19
N ALA A 126 -7.64 -4.80 15.00
CA ALA A 126 -9.10 -4.90 14.79
C ALA A 126 -9.74 -5.95 15.71
N ARG A 127 -9.16 -7.15 15.81
CA ARG A 127 -9.65 -8.21 16.71
C ARG A 127 -9.51 -7.84 18.18
N ILE A 128 -8.42 -7.16 18.56
CA ILE A 128 -8.25 -6.64 19.92
C ILE A 128 -9.33 -5.62 20.26
N ARG A 129 -9.61 -4.66 19.36
CA ARG A 129 -10.66 -3.65 19.53
C ARG A 129 -12.04 -4.30 19.67
N ALA A 130 -12.33 -5.32 18.88
CA ALA A 130 -13.58 -6.07 18.98
C ALA A 130 -13.70 -6.77 20.34
N ALA A 131 -12.63 -7.42 20.83
CA ALA A 131 -12.61 -8.03 22.16
C ALA A 131 -12.82 -7.01 23.29
N ASP A 132 -12.42 -5.75 23.10
CA ASP A 132 -12.64 -4.64 24.02
C ASP A 132 -14.02 -3.99 23.85
N GLY A 133 -14.88 -4.47 22.92
CA GLY A 133 -16.20 -3.93 22.60
C GLY A 133 -16.16 -2.65 21.73
N ALA A 134 -15.00 -2.23 21.26
CA ALA A 134 -14.80 -1.06 20.41
C ALA A 134 -15.02 -1.40 18.92
N TRP A 135 -16.24 -1.84 18.59
CA TRP A 135 -16.61 -2.40 17.28
C TRP A 135 -16.34 -1.45 16.10
N ARG A 136 -16.68 -0.17 16.27
CA ARG A 136 -16.43 0.83 15.22
C ARG A 136 -14.95 0.95 14.89
N GLU A 137 -14.12 1.05 15.90
CA GLU A 137 -12.67 1.09 15.74
C GLU A 137 -12.14 -0.18 15.09
N ALA A 138 -12.70 -1.36 15.44
CA ALA A 138 -12.34 -2.62 14.83
C ALA A 138 -12.60 -2.61 13.31
N PHE A 139 -13.81 -2.22 12.88
CA PHE A 139 -14.13 -2.13 11.46
C PHE A 139 -13.31 -1.05 10.74
N GLU A 140 -12.99 0.08 11.38
CA GLU A 140 -12.12 1.11 10.79
C GLU A 140 -10.74 0.57 10.43
N ARG A 141 -10.15 -0.38 11.22
CA ARG A 141 -8.89 -1.06 10.89
C ARG A 141 -9.05 -1.94 9.66
N CYS A 142 -10.12 -2.72 9.58
CA CYS A 142 -10.41 -3.54 8.41
C CYS A 142 -10.60 -2.69 7.13
N LEU A 143 -11.35 -1.61 7.23
CA LEU A 143 -11.54 -0.65 6.13
C LEU A 143 -10.22 0.02 5.72
N ALA A 144 -9.33 0.31 6.69
CA ALA A 144 -8.00 0.82 6.38
C ALA A 144 -7.19 -0.19 5.56
N VAL A 145 -7.23 -1.49 5.89
CA VAL A 145 -6.57 -2.54 5.10
C VAL A 145 -7.14 -2.60 3.68
N LYS A 146 -8.44 -2.47 3.49
CA LYS A 146 -9.05 -2.39 2.15
C LYS A 146 -8.56 -1.16 1.36
N ARG A 147 -8.46 0.01 2.02
CA ARG A 147 -7.89 1.22 1.39
C ARG A 147 -6.40 1.07 1.07
N ILE A 148 -5.63 0.39 1.94
CA ILE A 148 -4.24 0.02 1.65
C ILE A 148 -4.18 -0.83 0.38
N GLY A 149 -5.06 -1.82 0.21
CA GLY A 149 -5.18 -2.59 -1.03
C GLY A 149 -5.33 -1.72 -2.27
N LYS A 150 -6.19 -0.68 -2.21
CA LYS A 150 -6.31 0.30 -3.30
C LYS A 150 -5.03 1.11 -3.52
N HIS A 151 -4.36 1.53 -2.46
CA HIS A 151 -3.10 2.28 -2.53
C HIS A 151 -1.91 1.43 -3.00
N VAL A 152 -1.94 0.11 -2.82
CA VAL A 152 -0.98 -0.81 -3.46
C VAL A 152 -1.04 -0.66 -4.97
N GLY A 153 -2.25 -0.42 -5.49
CA GLY A 153 -2.46 -0.10 -6.88
C GLY A 153 -2.47 -1.31 -7.81
N ASP A 154 -2.64 -0.99 -9.07
CA ASP A 154 -2.74 -1.92 -10.19
C ASP A 154 -1.62 -1.69 -11.21
N ASP A 155 -0.48 -1.15 -10.78
CA ASP A 155 0.63 -0.80 -11.69
C ASP A 155 1.30 -2.06 -12.28
N VAL A 156 1.42 -3.14 -11.49
CA VAL A 156 2.01 -4.42 -11.90
C VAL A 156 1.19 -5.59 -11.34
N ILE A 157 1.26 -6.77 -11.99
CA ILE A 157 0.49 -7.96 -11.56
C ILE A 157 0.74 -8.32 -10.09
N ILE A 158 1.98 -8.25 -9.63
CA ILE A 158 2.34 -8.55 -8.23
C ILE A 158 1.63 -7.59 -7.27
N SER A 159 1.57 -6.29 -7.59
CA SER A 159 0.83 -5.30 -6.80
C SER A 159 -0.66 -5.63 -6.75
N MET A 160 -1.27 -5.96 -7.88
CA MET A 160 -2.68 -6.33 -7.97
C MET A 160 -2.99 -7.60 -7.15
N LEU A 161 -2.13 -8.62 -7.21
CA LEU A 161 -2.29 -9.84 -6.41
C LEU A 161 -2.17 -9.56 -4.91
N VAL A 162 -1.25 -8.68 -4.50
CA VAL A 162 -1.13 -8.24 -3.11
C VAL A 162 -2.38 -7.47 -2.68
N ALA A 163 -2.86 -6.54 -3.51
CA ALA A 163 -4.09 -5.80 -3.24
C ALA A 163 -5.29 -6.73 -3.02
N GLY A 164 -5.47 -7.72 -3.89
CA GLY A 164 -6.52 -8.74 -3.75
C GLY A 164 -6.39 -9.58 -2.48
N SER A 165 -5.15 -9.96 -2.12
CA SER A 165 -4.88 -10.68 -0.87
C SER A 165 -5.21 -9.87 0.37
N LEU A 166 -4.92 -8.56 0.37
CA LEU A 166 -5.25 -7.66 1.48
C LEU A 166 -6.77 -7.46 1.60
N ASP A 167 -7.44 -7.29 0.46
CA ASP A 167 -8.91 -7.16 0.43
C ASP A 167 -9.60 -8.43 0.96
N GLY A 168 -9.14 -9.62 0.53
CA GLY A 168 -9.64 -10.91 1.01
C GLY A 168 -9.47 -11.06 2.52
N ALA A 169 -8.27 -10.81 3.04
CA ALA A 169 -8.00 -10.89 4.48
C ALA A 169 -8.87 -9.91 5.30
N ALA A 170 -9.08 -8.70 4.81
CA ALA A 170 -9.97 -7.75 5.48
C ALA A 170 -11.43 -8.21 5.46
N ASN A 171 -11.90 -8.81 4.35
CA ASN A 171 -13.25 -9.35 4.25
C ASN A 171 -13.50 -10.52 5.22
N GLU A 172 -12.53 -11.41 5.38
CA GLU A 172 -12.58 -12.51 6.36
C GLU A 172 -12.77 -11.96 7.78
N VAL A 173 -11.92 -11.00 8.19
CA VAL A 173 -12.04 -10.41 9.53
C VAL A 173 -13.35 -9.64 9.69
N ILE A 174 -13.80 -8.89 8.69
CA ILE A 174 -15.12 -8.22 8.72
C ILE A 174 -16.25 -9.25 8.95
N GLY A 175 -16.19 -10.38 8.24
CA GLY A 175 -17.18 -11.48 8.39
C GLY A 175 -17.21 -12.04 9.81
N ASP A 176 -16.04 -12.31 10.39
CA ASP A 176 -15.92 -12.81 11.76
C ASP A 176 -16.46 -11.79 12.78
N LEU A 177 -16.09 -10.52 12.62
CA LEU A 177 -16.55 -9.44 13.52
C LEU A 177 -18.06 -9.23 13.43
N LEU A 178 -18.66 -9.30 12.24
CA LEU A 178 -20.11 -9.24 12.06
C LEU A 178 -20.82 -10.40 12.75
N GLY A 179 -20.23 -11.59 12.72
CA GLY A 179 -20.78 -12.77 13.41
C GLY A 179 -20.71 -12.69 14.93
N ALA A 180 -19.75 -11.92 15.48
CA ALA A 180 -19.53 -11.79 16.92
C ALA A 180 -20.16 -10.53 17.54
N MET A 181 -20.43 -9.51 16.73
CA MET A 181 -20.92 -8.22 17.17
C MET A 181 -22.39 -8.31 17.65
N PRO A 182 -22.76 -7.62 18.75
CA PRO A 182 -24.17 -7.42 19.10
C PRO A 182 -24.93 -6.74 17.97
N ALA A 183 -26.22 -7.03 17.85
CA ALA A 183 -27.07 -6.42 16.82
C ALA A 183 -27.10 -4.88 16.99
N ASP A 184 -26.62 -4.16 15.96
CA ASP A 184 -26.53 -2.69 15.90
C ASP A 184 -26.81 -2.22 14.47
N GLU A 185 -28.04 -1.73 14.25
CA GLU A 185 -28.51 -1.30 12.93
C GLU A 185 -27.74 -0.07 12.42
N GLU A 186 -27.35 0.85 13.31
CA GLU A 186 -26.61 2.07 12.94
C GLU A 186 -25.18 1.70 12.48
N MET A 187 -24.52 0.79 13.20
CA MET A 187 -23.21 0.27 12.83
C MET A 187 -23.24 -0.44 11.49
N LEU A 188 -24.26 -1.29 11.26
CA LEU A 188 -24.42 -2.00 9.99
C LEU A 188 -24.67 -1.04 8.82
N ALA A 189 -25.51 -0.03 9.00
CA ALA A 189 -25.77 0.98 7.99
C ALA A 189 -24.52 1.79 7.64
N TRP A 190 -23.74 2.18 8.65
CA TRP A 190 -22.47 2.86 8.46
C TRP A 190 -21.47 1.97 7.70
N LEU A 191 -21.23 0.73 8.16
CA LEU A 191 -20.28 -0.18 7.53
C LEU A 191 -20.68 -0.45 6.06
N LYS A 192 -21.96 -0.64 5.78
CA LYS A 192 -22.48 -0.80 4.42
C LYS A 192 -22.15 0.41 3.54
N SER A 193 -22.31 1.62 4.07
CA SER A 193 -22.00 2.86 3.35
C SER A 193 -20.49 2.97 3.03
N GLU A 194 -19.62 2.66 4.01
CA GLU A 194 -18.17 2.67 3.82
C GLU A 194 -17.72 1.65 2.75
N LEU A 195 -18.26 0.43 2.83
CA LEU A 195 -17.96 -0.61 1.84
C LEU A 195 -18.45 -0.26 0.44
N ALA A 196 -19.64 0.35 0.33
CA ALA A 196 -20.16 0.82 -0.96
C ALA A 196 -19.26 1.91 -1.58
N THR A 197 -18.76 2.84 -0.77
CA THR A 197 -17.81 3.86 -1.22
C THR A 197 -16.51 3.24 -1.73
N LEU A 198 -15.99 2.21 -1.04
CA LEU A 198 -14.80 1.50 -1.47
C LEU A 198 -15.02 0.70 -2.77
N SER A 199 -16.20 0.12 -2.96
CA SER A 199 -16.52 -0.69 -4.15
C SER A 199 -16.79 0.14 -5.40
N SER A 200 -17.05 1.44 -5.27
CA SER A 200 -17.37 2.34 -6.40
C SER A 200 -16.17 2.62 -7.32
N ASP A 201 -14.96 2.30 -6.87
CA ASP A 201 -13.71 2.47 -7.62
C ASP A 201 -12.91 1.14 -7.59
N PRO A 202 -13.30 0.16 -8.42
CA PRO A 202 -12.63 -1.14 -8.44
C PRO A 202 -11.24 -1.03 -9.06
N LEU A 203 -10.29 -1.84 -8.57
CA LEU A 203 -9.02 -2.06 -9.25
C LEU A 203 -9.29 -2.67 -10.63
N THR A 204 -8.69 -2.12 -11.66
CA THR A 204 -8.84 -2.62 -13.02
C THR A 204 -7.55 -3.32 -13.45
N ALA A 205 -7.67 -4.54 -13.98
CA ALA A 205 -6.52 -5.27 -14.50
C ALA A 205 -6.00 -4.70 -15.85
N GLY A 206 -6.72 -3.77 -16.47
CA GLY A 206 -6.39 -3.27 -17.82
C GLY A 206 -5.02 -2.63 -17.90
N ARG A 207 -4.74 -1.67 -17.01
CA ARG A 207 -3.44 -0.97 -16.97
C ARG A 207 -2.30 -1.92 -16.57
N THR A 208 -2.55 -2.79 -15.60
CA THR A 208 -1.60 -3.83 -15.17
C THR A 208 -1.19 -4.72 -16.32
N LEU A 209 -2.16 -5.26 -17.06
CA LEU A 209 -1.89 -6.13 -18.20
C LEU A 209 -1.18 -5.42 -19.34
N GLU A 210 -1.50 -4.16 -19.59
CA GLU A 210 -0.79 -3.36 -20.60
C GLU A 210 0.68 -3.13 -20.22
N TYR A 211 0.94 -2.77 -18.96
CA TYR A 211 2.31 -2.62 -18.46
C TYR A 211 3.10 -3.94 -18.56
N GLU A 212 2.53 -5.06 -18.10
CA GLU A 212 3.18 -6.37 -18.19
C GLU A 212 3.47 -6.77 -19.64
N ARG A 213 2.54 -6.44 -20.55
CA ARG A 213 2.72 -6.63 -21.99
C ARG A 213 3.92 -5.82 -22.51
N GLU A 214 3.98 -4.52 -22.22
CA GLU A 214 5.08 -3.66 -22.62
C GLU A 214 6.43 -4.16 -22.11
N VAL A 215 6.51 -4.52 -20.83
CA VAL A 215 7.72 -5.04 -20.20
C VAL A 215 8.17 -6.34 -20.85
N ALA A 216 7.25 -7.28 -21.09
CA ALA A 216 7.59 -8.55 -21.72
C ALA A 216 8.04 -8.36 -23.18
N MET A 217 7.35 -7.50 -23.94
CA MET A 217 7.73 -7.18 -25.32
C MET A 217 9.12 -6.55 -25.41
N GLU A 218 9.44 -5.63 -24.50
CA GLU A 218 10.74 -5.00 -24.43
C GLU A 218 11.83 -6.00 -24.04
N THR A 219 11.58 -6.83 -23.02
CA THR A 219 12.56 -7.81 -22.53
C THR A 219 12.88 -8.90 -23.56
N MET A 220 11.90 -9.27 -24.39
CA MET A 220 12.08 -10.28 -25.46
C MET A 220 12.61 -9.70 -26.77
N ARG A 221 13.12 -8.46 -26.81
CA ARG A 221 13.85 -7.94 -27.97
C ARG A 221 15.21 -8.62 -28.10
N PRO A 222 15.72 -8.87 -29.32
CA PRO A 222 17.01 -9.50 -29.52
C PRO A 222 18.18 -8.80 -28.79
N GLU A 223 18.15 -7.49 -28.75
CA GLU A 223 19.15 -6.65 -28.06
C GLU A 223 19.14 -6.83 -26.53
N ASN A 224 18.02 -7.26 -25.97
CA ASN A 224 17.83 -7.47 -24.53
C ASN A 224 18.02 -8.95 -24.11
N ARG A 225 18.58 -9.80 -24.96
CA ARG A 225 18.76 -11.24 -24.70
C ARG A 225 19.49 -11.54 -23.39
N GLU A 226 20.55 -10.79 -23.09
CA GLU A 226 21.31 -10.94 -21.85
C GLU A 226 20.47 -10.59 -20.62
N LEU A 227 19.65 -9.53 -20.71
CA LEU A 227 18.70 -9.16 -19.67
C LEU A 227 17.70 -10.29 -19.42
N LEU A 228 17.15 -10.89 -20.47
CA LEU A 228 16.20 -12.00 -20.36
C LEU A 228 16.83 -13.20 -19.62
N ILE A 229 18.07 -13.56 -19.96
CA ILE A 229 18.82 -14.63 -19.28
C ILE A 229 18.98 -14.30 -17.80
N HIS A 230 19.41 -13.10 -17.47
CA HIS A 230 19.58 -12.65 -16.10
C HIS A 230 18.28 -12.67 -15.28
N VAL A 231 17.15 -12.32 -15.90
CA VAL A 231 15.81 -12.41 -15.26
C VAL A 231 15.49 -13.85 -14.89
N PHE A 232 15.72 -14.82 -15.78
CA PHE A 232 15.49 -16.23 -15.49
C PHE A 232 16.41 -16.80 -14.41
N GLU A 233 17.68 -16.40 -14.39
CA GLU A 233 18.63 -16.75 -13.33
C GLU A 233 18.17 -16.17 -11.97
N GLY A 234 17.72 -14.92 -11.93
CA GLY A 234 17.15 -14.27 -10.74
C GLY A 234 15.87 -14.94 -10.22
N MET A 235 15.13 -15.62 -11.09
CA MET A 235 13.99 -16.46 -10.73
C MET A 235 14.38 -17.86 -10.22
N GLY A 236 15.69 -18.14 -10.08
CA GLY A 236 16.21 -19.43 -9.62
C GLY A 236 16.28 -20.50 -10.73
N THR A 237 16.07 -20.12 -11.97
CA THR A 237 16.20 -21.04 -13.11
C THR A 237 17.67 -21.16 -13.51
N GLN A 238 18.28 -22.35 -13.37
CA GLN A 238 19.62 -22.61 -13.88
C GLN A 238 19.58 -22.75 -15.39
N ILE A 239 20.16 -21.76 -16.08
CA ILE A 239 20.24 -21.78 -17.56
C ILE A 239 21.64 -22.25 -17.96
N THR A 240 21.69 -23.35 -18.72
CA THR A 240 22.95 -23.88 -19.24
C THR A 240 23.43 -23.09 -20.46
N PRO A 241 24.74 -23.04 -20.75
CA PRO A 241 25.27 -22.40 -21.96
C PRO A 241 24.63 -22.92 -23.27
N LYS A 242 24.22 -24.20 -23.29
CA LYS A 242 23.51 -24.78 -24.44
C LYS A 242 22.13 -24.18 -24.61
N GLN A 243 21.39 -23.96 -23.53
CA GLN A 243 20.07 -23.30 -23.57
C GLN A 243 20.21 -21.84 -23.97
N VAL A 244 21.22 -21.14 -23.44
CA VAL A 244 21.54 -19.76 -23.85
C VAL A 244 21.76 -19.67 -25.36
N ALA A 245 22.51 -20.62 -25.96
CA ALA A 245 22.76 -20.65 -27.40
C ALA A 245 21.49 -20.90 -28.23
N GLN A 246 20.47 -21.52 -27.66
CA GLN A 246 19.17 -21.78 -28.31
C GLN A 246 18.20 -20.58 -28.28
N VAL A 247 18.48 -19.56 -27.49
CA VAL A 247 17.71 -18.32 -27.45
C VAL A 247 18.10 -17.48 -28.66
N ASP A 248 17.59 -17.83 -29.82
CA ASP A 248 17.80 -17.09 -31.05
C ASP A 248 16.66 -16.08 -31.33
N GLU A 249 16.85 -15.26 -32.35
CA GLU A 249 15.91 -14.21 -32.73
C GLU A 249 14.54 -14.78 -33.13
N GLN A 250 14.50 -15.95 -33.74
CA GLN A 250 13.23 -16.60 -34.14
C GLN A 250 12.45 -17.09 -32.93
N LEU A 251 13.15 -17.64 -31.92
CA LEU A 251 12.52 -18.04 -30.66
C LEU A 251 11.93 -16.84 -29.93
N LEU A 252 12.69 -15.75 -29.82
CA LEU A 252 12.24 -14.52 -29.21
C LEU A 252 11.02 -13.93 -29.92
N ALA A 253 11.02 -13.90 -31.25
CA ALA A 253 9.89 -13.43 -32.05
C ALA A 253 8.63 -14.27 -31.82
N ARG A 254 8.74 -15.61 -31.85
CA ARG A 254 7.60 -16.52 -31.59
C ARG A 254 7.04 -16.34 -30.18
N ASN A 255 7.90 -16.15 -29.18
CA ASN A 255 7.47 -15.95 -27.80
C ASN A 255 6.77 -14.60 -27.62
N ARG A 256 7.24 -13.54 -28.25
CA ARG A 256 6.54 -12.24 -28.27
C ARG A 256 5.12 -12.38 -28.85
N ASP A 257 4.98 -13.02 -30.01
CA ASP A 257 3.68 -13.22 -30.65
C ASP A 257 2.74 -14.09 -29.79
N HIS A 258 3.30 -15.08 -29.11
CA HIS A 258 2.53 -15.94 -28.19
C HIS A 258 2.06 -15.16 -26.97
N TYR A 259 2.94 -14.40 -26.34
CA TYR A 259 2.65 -13.62 -25.16
C TYR A 259 1.64 -12.49 -25.45
N ASP A 260 1.77 -11.83 -26.60
CA ASP A 260 0.84 -10.80 -27.05
C ASP A 260 -0.58 -11.36 -27.19
N ARG A 261 -0.74 -12.50 -27.85
CA ARG A 261 -2.03 -13.18 -27.96
C ARG A 261 -2.58 -13.63 -26.61
N PHE A 262 -1.71 -14.11 -25.73
CA PHE A 262 -2.10 -14.53 -24.37
C PHE A 262 -2.66 -13.36 -23.56
N ILE A 263 -1.96 -12.25 -23.49
CA ILE A 263 -2.44 -11.03 -22.79
C ILE A 263 -3.73 -10.50 -23.43
N THR A 264 -3.80 -10.44 -24.75
CA THR A 264 -5.01 -9.99 -25.47
C THR A 264 -6.21 -10.88 -25.12
N SER A 265 -6.01 -12.21 -25.00
CA SER A 265 -7.08 -13.13 -24.62
C SER A 265 -7.58 -12.87 -23.20
N ILE A 266 -6.68 -12.60 -22.24
CA ILE A 266 -7.04 -12.24 -20.85
C ILE A 266 -7.82 -10.93 -20.84
N GLN A 267 -7.35 -9.89 -21.53
CA GLN A 267 -8.04 -8.60 -21.63
C GLN A 267 -9.46 -8.76 -22.19
N THR A 268 -9.62 -9.61 -23.20
CA THR A 268 -10.93 -9.93 -23.78
C THR A 268 -11.88 -10.59 -22.77
N ILE A 269 -11.38 -11.57 -22.01
CA ILE A 269 -12.16 -12.27 -20.96
C ILE A 269 -12.59 -11.27 -19.88
N LEU A 270 -11.68 -10.42 -19.41
CA LEU A 270 -11.95 -9.45 -18.34
C LEU A 270 -12.85 -8.30 -18.79
N SER A 271 -12.93 -8.00 -20.08
CA SER A 271 -13.82 -6.98 -20.64
C SER A 271 -15.23 -7.51 -20.98
N THR A 272 -15.44 -8.81 -20.89
CA THR A 272 -16.76 -9.43 -21.14
C THR A 272 -17.60 -9.31 -19.87
N PRO A 273 -18.77 -8.68 -19.92
CA PRO A 273 -19.63 -8.44 -18.77
C PRO A 273 -20.21 -9.73 -18.15
#